data_84d1ed8e46a2b69cc7e2dcd11172e2b3
#
_entry.id   84d1ed8e46a2b69cc7e2dcd11172e2b3
#
_cell.length_a   1.000
_cell.length_b   1.000
_cell.length_c   1.000
_cell.angle_alpha   90.00
_cell.angle_beta   90.00
_cell.angle_gamma   90.00
#
_symmetry.space_group_name_H-M   'P 1'
#
loop_
_entity.id
_entity.type
_entity.pdbx_description
1 polymer ?
#
loop_
_entity_poly.entity_id
_entity_poly.type
_entity_poly.pdbx_seq_one_letter_code
_entity_poly.pdbx_strand_id
1 'polypeptide(L)'
;MEEERRKEERYKVDASAEVKYGATTINVKAIEISKSGLQIQSSDFIEPKTKVEVVLVLKEPKRVSGEVKWVVAEFGPAGVSYKIGIFCKSGDLIPDDGPEEK
;
A
#
# COMPACT_ATOMS: atom_id res chain seq x y z
N MET A 1 14.82 -20.83 -3.68
CA MET A 1 15.64 -20.10 -3.59
C MET A 1 15.34 -18.71 -3.56
N GLU A 2 16.20 -17.87 -3.35
CA GLU A 2 15.90 -16.62 -3.16
C GLU A 2 15.60 -15.90 -4.36
N GLU A 3 15.86 -16.42 -5.46
CA GLU A 3 15.55 -15.74 -6.62
C GLU A 3 14.14 -15.47 -6.80
N GLU A 4 13.30 -16.28 -6.25
CA GLU A 4 11.94 -16.03 -6.46
C GLU A 4 11.48 -14.80 -5.88
N ARG A 5 12.06 -14.36 -4.84
CA ARG A 5 11.59 -13.19 -4.23
C ARG A 5 11.86 -12.02 -5.05
N ARG A 6 12.73 -12.10 -5.99
CA ARG A 6 13.05 -10.97 -6.74
C ARG A 6 12.27 -10.82 -7.98
N LYS A 7 11.29 -11.68 -8.19
CA LYS A 7 10.51 -11.53 -9.35
C LYS A 7 9.71 -10.28 -9.35
N GLU A 8 9.39 -9.73 -8.21
CA GLU A 8 8.65 -8.50 -8.17
C GLU A 8 9.53 -7.41 -7.72
N GLU A 9 9.63 -6.38 -8.51
CA GLU A 9 10.40 -5.24 -8.09
C GLU A 9 9.58 -4.38 -7.20
N ARG A 10 10.20 -3.75 -6.24
CA ARG A 10 9.55 -2.86 -5.33
C ARG A 10 10.09 -1.49 -5.53
N TYR A 11 9.19 -0.53 -5.55
CA TYR A 11 9.56 0.84 -5.79
C TYR A 11 9.17 1.68 -4.60
N LYS A 12 10.09 2.50 -4.11
CA LYS A 12 9.78 3.40 -3.03
C LYS A 12 9.03 4.59 -3.59
N VAL A 13 7.98 5.00 -2.91
CA VAL A 13 7.17 6.10 -3.36
C VAL A 13 6.85 6.97 -2.17
N ASP A 14 6.34 8.17 -2.46
CA ASP A 14 5.93 9.06 -1.40
C ASP A 14 4.67 9.70 -1.92
N ALA A 15 3.59 8.97 -1.85
CA ALA A 15 2.34 9.39 -2.45
C ALA A 15 1.23 9.30 -1.44
N SER A 16 0.24 10.17 -1.59
CA SER A 16 -0.94 10.07 -0.76
C SER A 16 -1.85 9.00 -1.28
N ALA A 17 -2.64 8.42 -0.40
CA ALA A 17 -3.59 7.40 -0.79
C ALA A 17 -4.78 7.45 0.13
N GLU A 18 -5.89 6.93 -0.34
CA GLU A 18 -7.06 6.73 0.49
C GLU A 18 -7.32 5.27 0.59
N VAL A 19 -7.67 4.80 1.77
CA VAL A 19 -8.01 3.40 1.98
C VAL A 19 -9.43 3.34 2.48
N LYS A 20 -10.27 2.57 1.79
CA LYS A 20 -11.65 2.41 2.16
C LYS A 20 -11.89 0.99 2.62
N TYR A 21 -12.50 0.83 3.77
CA TYR A 21 -12.88 -0.48 4.26
C TYR A 21 -14.14 -0.32 5.09
N GLY A 22 -15.13 -1.14 4.78
CA GLY A 22 -16.43 -0.99 5.40
C GLY A 22 -16.97 0.39 5.06
N ALA A 23 -17.41 1.11 6.07
CA ALA A 23 -17.91 2.45 5.87
C ALA A 23 -16.85 3.50 6.17
N THR A 24 -15.63 3.09 6.32
CA THR A 24 -14.56 3.99 6.76
C THR A 24 -13.63 4.32 5.61
N THR A 25 -13.20 5.57 5.56
CA THR A 25 -12.20 5.99 4.59
C THR A 25 -11.13 6.74 5.37
N ILE A 26 -9.88 6.36 5.19
CA ILE A 26 -8.79 7.04 5.86
C ILE A 26 -7.77 7.49 4.84
N ASN A 27 -7.00 8.51 5.19
CA ASN A 27 -5.93 9.00 4.35
C ASN A 27 -4.63 8.47 4.87
N VAL A 28 -3.81 7.95 3.99
CA VAL A 28 -2.56 7.33 4.38
C VAL A 28 -1.48 7.76 3.41
N LYS A 29 -0.27 7.30 3.65
CA LYS A 29 0.83 7.56 2.75
C LYS A 29 1.31 6.25 2.20
N ALA A 30 1.40 6.15 0.89
CA ALA A 30 1.96 4.97 0.26
C ALA A 30 3.47 5.13 0.24
N ILE A 31 4.18 4.12 0.71
CA ILE A 31 5.63 4.23 0.84
C ILE A 31 6.36 3.24 -0.05
N GLU A 32 5.68 2.20 -0.53
CA GLU A 32 6.34 1.25 -1.41
C GLU A 32 5.30 0.54 -2.22
N ILE A 33 5.54 0.32 -3.49
CA ILE A 33 4.61 -0.44 -4.31
C ILE A 33 5.36 -1.51 -5.08
N SER A 34 4.64 -2.58 -5.42
CA SER A 34 5.14 -3.63 -6.28
C SER A 34 3.97 -4.11 -7.12
N LYS A 35 4.20 -5.11 -7.96
CA LYS A 35 3.13 -5.58 -8.80
C LYS A 35 1.96 -6.15 -8.03
N SER A 36 2.22 -6.82 -6.94
CA SER A 36 1.15 -7.49 -6.23
C SER A 36 0.73 -6.79 -4.96
N GLY A 37 1.29 -5.64 -4.63
CA GLY A 37 0.85 -5.01 -3.40
C GLY A 37 1.55 -3.73 -3.11
N LEU A 38 1.26 -3.19 -1.95
CA LEU A 38 1.86 -1.94 -1.55
C LEU A 38 2.00 -1.90 -0.04
N GLN A 39 2.85 -1.01 0.43
CA GLN A 39 2.95 -0.73 1.83
C GLN A 39 2.50 0.69 2.07
N ILE A 40 1.72 0.89 3.10
CA ILE A 40 1.26 2.21 3.47
C ILE A 40 1.63 2.49 4.91
N GLN A 41 1.64 3.76 5.25
CA GLN A 41 1.82 4.16 6.62
C GLN A 41 0.57 4.88 7.06
N SER A 42 0.00 4.47 8.19
CA SER A 42 -1.29 4.93 8.63
C SER A 42 -1.23 5.23 10.10
N SER A 43 -2.04 6.19 10.54
CA SER A 43 -2.18 6.39 11.97
C SER A 43 -3.29 5.51 12.53
N ASP A 44 -3.99 4.77 11.68
CA ASP A 44 -5.06 3.90 12.13
C ASP A 44 -4.68 2.46 11.94
N PHE A 45 -5.10 1.60 12.85
CA PHE A 45 -4.86 0.19 12.75
C PHE A 45 -5.93 -0.45 11.86
N ILE A 46 -5.52 -1.33 10.95
CA ILE A 46 -6.46 -2.09 10.14
C ILE A 46 -6.10 -3.55 10.31
N GLU A 47 -7.04 -4.36 10.70
CA GLU A 47 -6.75 -5.75 10.99
C GLU A 47 -6.30 -6.50 9.77
N PRO A 48 -5.39 -7.47 9.92
CA PRO A 48 -5.05 -8.35 8.80
C PRO A 48 -6.27 -9.06 8.27
N LYS A 49 -6.25 -9.33 6.99
CA LYS A 49 -7.34 -9.99 6.26
C LYS A 49 -8.51 -9.08 5.99
N THR A 50 -8.43 -7.81 6.34
CA THR A 50 -9.49 -6.86 5.98
C THR A 50 -9.41 -6.58 4.49
N LYS A 51 -10.55 -6.57 3.82
CA LYS A 51 -10.58 -6.20 2.42
C LYS A 51 -10.69 -4.71 2.29
N VAL A 52 -9.87 -4.14 1.44
CA VAL A 52 -9.78 -2.69 1.33
C VAL A 52 -9.77 -2.29 -0.13
N GLU A 53 -10.14 -1.05 -0.37
CA GLU A 53 -10.01 -0.47 -1.68
C GLU A 53 -9.06 0.72 -1.52
N VAL A 54 -8.04 0.80 -2.33
CA VAL A 54 -7.02 1.83 -2.19
C VAL A 54 -7.04 2.68 -3.44
N VAL A 55 -7.04 4.00 -3.23
CA VAL A 55 -6.93 4.94 -4.33
C VAL A 55 -5.61 5.66 -4.15
N LEU A 56 -4.67 5.39 -5.05
CA LEU A 56 -3.38 6.04 -5.00
C LEU A 56 -3.47 7.35 -5.74
N VAL A 57 -2.97 8.42 -5.12
CA VAL A 57 -3.02 9.72 -5.72
C VAL A 57 -1.73 9.93 -6.45
N LEU A 58 -1.70 9.55 -7.71
CA LEU A 58 -0.55 9.73 -8.56
C LEU A 58 -0.95 10.70 -9.64
N LYS A 59 -0.08 10.88 -10.64
CA LYS A 59 -0.44 11.69 -11.74
C LYS A 59 -1.77 11.27 -12.29
N GLU A 60 -1.95 9.96 -12.44
CA GLU A 60 -3.24 9.42 -12.75
C GLU A 60 -3.67 8.59 -11.59
N PRO A 61 -4.78 8.91 -10.93
CA PRO A 61 -5.17 8.12 -9.76
C PRO A 61 -5.40 6.67 -10.11
N LYS A 62 -4.96 5.78 -9.24
CA LYS A 62 -5.09 4.36 -9.42
C LYS A 62 -5.94 3.79 -8.34
N ARG A 63 -6.94 3.03 -8.69
CA ARG A 63 -7.81 2.39 -7.71
C ARG A 63 -7.60 0.91 -7.77
N VAL A 64 -7.28 0.29 -6.66
CA VAL A 64 -7.04 -1.15 -6.60
C VAL A 64 -7.75 -1.72 -5.40
N SER A 65 -8.13 -2.97 -5.51
CA SER A 65 -8.74 -3.70 -4.40
C SER A 65 -7.70 -4.65 -3.84
N GLY A 66 -7.68 -4.78 -2.55
CA GLY A 66 -6.71 -5.65 -1.94
C GLY A 66 -7.13 -6.14 -0.58
N GLU A 67 -6.19 -6.77 0.07
CA GLU A 67 -6.44 -7.34 1.38
C GLU A 67 -5.24 -7.07 2.24
N VAL A 68 -5.46 -6.66 3.49
CA VAL A 68 -4.37 -6.40 4.41
C VAL A 68 -3.72 -7.72 4.77
N LYS A 69 -2.40 -7.80 4.60
CA LYS A 69 -1.68 -9.02 4.90
C LYS A 69 -0.96 -8.95 6.22
N TRP A 70 -0.40 -7.80 6.56
CA TRP A 70 0.31 -7.69 7.82
C TRP A 70 0.29 -6.24 8.27
N VAL A 71 0.44 -6.05 9.57
CA VAL A 71 0.44 -4.74 10.18
C VAL A 71 1.53 -4.73 11.22
N VAL A 72 2.37 -3.71 11.22
CA VAL A 72 3.44 -3.58 12.20
C VAL A 72 3.31 -2.20 12.84
N ALA A 73 3.27 -2.17 14.15
CA ALA A 73 3.20 -0.90 14.87
C ALA A 73 4.58 -0.30 14.96
N GLU A 74 4.67 0.99 14.76
CA GLU A 74 5.91 1.71 14.89
C GLU A 74 5.73 2.81 15.90
N PHE A 75 6.66 2.97 16.81
CA PHE A 75 6.56 3.96 17.86
C PHE A 75 7.57 5.05 17.60
N GLY A 76 7.14 6.29 17.70
CA GLY A 76 8.02 7.40 17.46
C GLY A 76 7.69 8.55 18.39
N PRO A 77 8.38 9.66 18.22
CA PRO A 77 8.17 10.79 19.13
C PRO A 77 6.77 11.33 19.06
N ALA A 78 6.11 11.20 17.94
CA ALA A 78 4.76 11.72 17.81
C ALA A 78 3.71 10.70 18.17
N GLY A 79 4.08 9.51 18.57
CA GLY A 79 3.11 8.49 18.95
C GLY A 79 3.28 7.24 18.13
N VAL A 80 2.18 6.51 17.96
CA VAL A 80 2.25 5.23 17.26
C VAL A 80 1.69 5.41 15.87
N SER A 81 2.29 4.72 14.91
CA SER A 81 1.74 4.63 13.58
C SER A 81 1.89 3.18 13.15
N TYR A 82 1.32 2.84 12.00
CA TYR A 82 1.30 1.46 11.56
C TYR A 82 1.80 1.38 10.14
N LYS A 83 2.67 0.41 9.89
CA LYS A 83 3.07 0.08 8.54
C LYS A 83 2.23 -1.10 8.13
N ILE A 84 1.54 -0.99 7.03
CA ILE A 84 0.55 -1.98 6.64
C ILE A 84 0.88 -2.48 5.26
N GLY A 85 0.95 -3.79 5.11
CA GLY A 85 1.17 -4.40 3.82
C GLY A 85 -0.14 -4.87 3.23
N ILE A 86 -0.42 -4.48 2.00
CA ILE A 86 -1.66 -4.80 1.33
C ILE A 86 -1.34 -5.60 0.08
N PHE A 87 -2.00 -6.73 -0.08
CA PHE A 87 -1.87 -7.55 -1.27
C PHE A 87 -2.98 -7.18 -2.24
N CYS A 88 -2.62 -6.91 -3.48
CA CYS A 88 -3.59 -6.52 -4.48
C CYS A 88 -3.64 -7.57 -5.55
N LYS A 89 -4.84 -8.11 -5.81
CA LYS A 89 -4.95 -9.21 -6.69
C LYS A 89 -4.75 -8.86 -8.13
N SER A 90 -5.06 -7.67 -8.53
CA SER A 90 -5.04 -7.38 -9.94
C SER A 90 -3.64 -7.27 -10.49
N GLY A 91 -2.69 -6.94 -9.68
CA GLY A 91 -1.35 -6.80 -10.19
C GLY A 91 -1.15 -5.58 -11.04
N ASP A 92 -2.02 -4.59 -10.92
CA ASP A 92 -1.96 -3.45 -11.80
C ASP A 92 -1.46 -2.20 -11.17
N LEU A 93 -0.82 -2.28 -10.03
CA LEU A 93 -0.39 -1.08 -9.36
C LEU A 93 0.70 -0.36 -10.10
N ILE A 94 1.56 -1.07 -10.79
CA ILE A 94 2.70 -0.48 -11.43
C ILE A 94 2.45 -0.45 -12.91
N PRO A 95 2.53 0.73 -13.55
CA PRO A 95 2.37 0.78 -14.98
C PRO A 95 3.51 0.04 -15.68
N ASP A 96 3.33 -0.23 -16.95
CA ASP A 96 4.31 -0.98 -17.68
C ASP A 96 5.68 -0.35 -17.63
N ASP A 97 5.78 0.95 -17.59
CA ASP A 97 7.07 1.58 -17.56
C ASP A 97 7.43 2.06 -16.18
N GLY A 98 6.83 1.54 -15.14
CA GLY A 98 7.23 1.89 -13.78
C GLY A 98 6.38 2.98 -13.20
N PRO A 99 6.71 3.38 -11.99
CA PRO A 99 5.93 4.40 -11.32
C PRO A 99 6.00 5.73 -12.04
N GLU A 100 4.93 6.48 -11.94
CA GLU A 100 4.91 7.66 -12.66
C GLU A 100 5.63 8.77 -12.07
N GLU A 101 5.87 8.77 -10.83
CA GLU A 101 6.44 9.84 -10.25
C GLU A 101 7.80 9.92 -10.53
N LYS A 102 8.40 9.92 -11.24
CA LYS A 102 9.71 10.03 -11.40
C LYS A 102 10.07 11.29 -11.79
#